data_01922d8d191f9cdae4ce0c271c0433c6
#
_entry.id   01922d8d191f9cdae4ce0c271c0433c6
#
_cell.length_a   1.000
_cell.length_b   1.000
_cell.length_c   1.000
_cell.angle_alpha   90.00
_cell.angle_beta   90.00
_cell.angle_gamma   90.00
#
_symmetry.space_group_name_H-M   'P 1'
#
loop_
_entity.id
_entity.type
_entity.pdbx_description
1 polymer ?
#
loop_
_entity_poly.entity_id
_entity_poly.type
_entity_poly.pdbx_seq_one_letter_code
_entity_poly.pdbx_strand_id
1 'polypeptide(L)'
;AGTQSFPLLAVPGFILAGELMTQGGLSTRLIQVADRLVRHVRGGLGMVSVLSSMFFACISGSAPATTATVGSIMIPEMLKRGYSKRFAASLAVCVGPLGQIIPPSIPFIVWGVIAEVSVSRLFLSGVIPGVLCGCGYMLVCYLMARKYKLPTMPRATAREFGQALGDGKWAILAPVIILGGIYGGIFTPTEAAMVGVVYGLVVGLFIYRGLKVGGLYSLILKSMSTTAIVMFIIAVASVFGWLLAYEQVPDKIVSGILAVSDNKFVILILLNVVLLIVGAFMDNLAAMIILGGLLMKLGEQLGIDPVQLGAIVVINFAVGMETPPFGYSLFVGSAISGLSIEDISKGMFPFFLVDVAMLLLVTYVPWATLWLGKLILG
;
A
#
# COMPACT_ATOMS: atom_id res chain seq x y z
N ALA A 1 9.60 -22.43 -12.55
CA ALA A 1 8.95 -22.83 -11.28
C ALA A 1 8.45 -21.63 -10.49
N GLY A 2 9.27 -20.59 -10.25
CA GLY A 2 8.92 -19.46 -9.38
C GLY A 2 7.72 -18.59 -9.80
N THR A 3 7.27 -18.66 -11.04
CA THR A 3 6.12 -17.88 -11.57
C THR A 3 4.88 -18.72 -11.85
N GLN A 4 4.89 -20.00 -11.52
CA GLN A 4 3.79 -20.93 -11.82
C GLN A 4 2.75 -21.05 -10.71
N SER A 5 2.89 -20.28 -9.64
CA SER A 5 1.96 -20.31 -8.52
C SER A 5 0.65 -19.61 -8.89
N PHE A 6 -0.50 -20.31 -8.69
CA PHE A 6 -1.83 -19.80 -9.04
C PHE A 6 -2.16 -18.42 -8.44
N PRO A 7 -1.82 -18.13 -7.17
CA PRO A 7 -2.07 -16.80 -6.61
C PRO A 7 -1.33 -15.66 -7.32
N LEU A 8 -0.18 -15.92 -7.96
CA LEU A 8 0.55 -14.89 -8.71
C LEU A 8 -0.21 -14.39 -9.94
N LEU A 9 -1.16 -15.16 -10.47
CA LEU A 9 -2.05 -14.70 -11.54
C LEU A 9 -2.96 -13.54 -11.12
N ALA A 10 -3.14 -13.33 -9.81
CA ALA A 10 -3.86 -12.17 -9.33
C ALA A 10 -3.09 -10.85 -9.55
N VAL A 11 -1.75 -10.89 -9.60
CA VAL A 11 -0.91 -9.68 -9.76
C VAL A 11 -1.21 -8.94 -11.06
N PRO A 12 -1.13 -9.55 -12.26
CA PRO A 12 -1.51 -8.89 -13.51
C PRO A 12 -2.95 -8.39 -13.51
N GLY A 13 -3.87 -9.17 -12.93
CA GLY A 13 -5.27 -8.79 -12.81
C GLY A 13 -5.48 -7.52 -11.97
N PHE A 14 -4.87 -7.43 -10.79
CA PHE A 14 -4.98 -6.23 -9.95
C PHE A 14 -4.26 -5.02 -10.55
N ILE A 15 -3.11 -5.20 -11.23
CA ILE A 15 -2.43 -4.11 -11.96
C ILE A 15 -3.36 -3.54 -13.02
N LEU A 16 -3.96 -4.38 -13.85
CA LEU A 16 -4.87 -3.96 -14.90
C LEU A 16 -6.15 -3.34 -14.32
N ALA A 17 -6.76 -3.94 -13.30
CA ALA A 17 -7.94 -3.40 -12.62
C ALA A 17 -7.65 -2.01 -12.05
N GLY A 18 -6.53 -1.83 -11.37
CA GLY A 18 -6.10 -0.54 -10.81
C GLY A 18 -5.93 0.56 -11.86
N GLU A 19 -5.30 0.26 -13.00
CA GLU A 19 -5.15 1.21 -14.12
C GLU A 19 -6.51 1.54 -14.76
N LEU A 20 -7.36 0.55 -15.01
CA LEU A 20 -8.71 0.77 -15.55
C LEU A 20 -9.57 1.64 -14.65
N MET A 21 -9.57 1.37 -13.35
CA MET A 21 -10.33 2.14 -12.38
C MET A 21 -9.79 3.56 -12.22
N THR A 22 -8.47 3.72 -12.27
CA THR A 22 -7.81 5.04 -12.18
C THR A 22 -8.16 5.90 -13.37
N GLN A 23 -7.92 5.42 -14.59
CA GLN A 23 -8.20 6.16 -15.81
C GLN A 23 -9.72 6.24 -16.11
N GLY A 24 -10.49 5.27 -15.61
CA GLY A 24 -11.95 5.27 -15.65
C GLY A 24 -12.62 6.35 -14.79
N GLY A 25 -11.83 7.09 -13.97
CA GLY A 25 -12.31 8.21 -13.18
C GLY A 25 -12.90 7.83 -11.83
N LEU A 26 -12.65 6.60 -11.34
CA LEU A 26 -13.06 6.18 -9.99
C LEU A 26 -12.28 6.95 -8.92
N SER A 27 -10.97 7.13 -9.11
CA SER A 27 -10.08 7.84 -8.17
C SER A 27 -10.55 9.27 -7.89
N THR A 28 -10.91 10.03 -8.94
CA THR A 28 -11.39 11.40 -8.79
C THR A 28 -12.65 11.48 -7.95
N ARG A 29 -13.54 10.50 -8.09
CA ARG A 29 -14.80 10.45 -7.33
C ARG A 29 -14.59 10.05 -5.88
N LEU A 30 -13.65 9.14 -5.61
CA LEU A 30 -13.25 8.82 -4.24
C LEU A 30 -12.66 10.03 -3.52
N ILE A 31 -11.82 10.82 -4.21
CA ILE A 31 -11.28 12.09 -3.68
C ILE A 31 -12.41 13.08 -3.37
N GLN A 32 -13.40 13.19 -4.25
CA GLN A 32 -14.57 14.07 -4.00
C GLN A 32 -15.37 13.63 -2.77
N VAL A 33 -15.61 12.34 -2.58
CA VAL A 33 -16.26 11.82 -1.37
C VAL A 33 -15.44 12.14 -0.12
N ALA A 34 -14.13 11.88 -0.16
CA ALA A 34 -13.21 12.18 0.94
C ALA A 34 -13.22 13.69 1.26
N ASP A 35 -13.21 14.56 0.23
CA ASP A 35 -13.29 16.02 0.40
C ASP A 35 -14.56 16.43 1.16
N ARG A 36 -15.71 15.92 0.77
CA ARG A 36 -16.98 16.28 1.45
C ARG A 36 -17.04 15.77 2.89
N LEU A 37 -16.36 14.68 3.19
CA LEU A 37 -16.31 14.12 4.56
C LEU A 37 -15.46 14.95 5.52
N VAL A 38 -14.24 15.33 5.13
CA VAL A 38 -13.24 15.84 6.09
C VAL A 38 -12.72 17.25 5.82
N ARG A 39 -13.07 17.91 4.69
CA ARG A 39 -12.54 19.22 4.31
C ARG A 39 -12.75 20.33 5.36
N HIS A 40 -13.79 20.20 6.18
CA HIS A 40 -14.18 21.18 7.19
C HIS A 40 -13.34 21.11 8.47
N VAL A 41 -12.58 20.04 8.63
CA VAL A 41 -11.68 19.86 9.79
C VAL A 41 -10.42 20.69 9.56
N ARG A 42 -9.76 21.12 10.63
CA ARG A 42 -8.44 21.77 10.54
C ARG A 42 -7.44 20.81 9.91
N GLY A 43 -6.75 21.27 8.85
CA GLY A 43 -5.91 20.40 8.04
C GLY A 43 -6.68 19.53 7.04
N GLY A 44 -7.94 19.90 6.77
CA GLY A 44 -8.89 19.12 5.99
C GLY A 44 -8.35 18.62 4.65
N LEU A 45 -7.61 19.43 3.88
CA LEU A 45 -7.03 18.97 2.61
C LEU A 45 -5.94 17.91 2.82
N GLY A 46 -5.16 17.99 3.90
CA GLY A 46 -4.23 16.93 4.26
C GLY A 46 -4.98 15.65 4.61
N MET A 47 -6.07 15.76 5.40
CA MET A 47 -6.92 14.61 5.73
C MET A 47 -7.64 14.04 4.49
N VAL A 48 -8.06 14.90 3.54
CA VAL A 48 -8.61 14.46 2.24
C VAL A 48 -7.58 13.63 1.49
N SER A 49 -6.31 14.07 1.46
CA SER A 49 -5.24 13.31 0.82
C SER A 49 -5.06 11.92 1.46
N VAL A 50 -5.03 11.85 2.80
CA VAL A 50 -4.93 10.56 3.52
C VAL A 50 -6.13 9.66 3.23
N LEU A 51 -7.35 10.16 3.42
CA LEU A 51 -8.56 9.36 3.24
C LEU A 51 -8.73 8.92 1.78
N SER A 52 -8.38 9.78 0.82
CA SER A 52 -8.36 9.43 -0.60
C SER A 52 -7.36 8.33 -0.91
N SER A 53 -6.17 8.36 -0.26
CA SER A 53 -5.17 7.30 -0.41
C SER A 53 -5.65 5.99 0.18
N MET A 54 -6.33 6.01 1.34
CA MET A 54 -6.94 4.81 1.92
C MET A 54 -7.99 4.19 1.00
N PHE A 55 -8.87 5.00 0.43
CA PHE A 55 -9.87 4.50 -0.54
C PHE A 55 -9.21 4.00 -1.83
N PHE A 56 -8.20 4.72 -2.32
CA PHE A 56 -7.50 4.34 -3.54
C PHE A 56 -6.64 3.08 -3.33
N ALA A 57 -6.10 2.87 -2.14
CA ALA A 57 -5.39 1.67 -1.75
C ALA A 57 -6.23 0.41 -1.99
N CYS A 58 -7.53 0.46 -1.66
CA CYS A 58 -8.47 -0.64 -1.91
C CYS A 58 -8.67 -0.98 -3.40
N ILE A 59 -8.02 -0.25 -4.31
CA ILE A 59 -8.11 -0.45 -5.75
C ILE A 59 -6.74 -0.75 -6.35
N SER A 60 -5.68 -0.01 -5.91
CA SER A 60 -4.39 -0.01 -6.60
C SER A 60 -3.44 -1.12 -6.16
N GLY A 61 -3.43 -1.48 -4.90
CA GLY A 61 -2.49 -2.45 -4.31
C GLY A 61 -1.01 -2.06 -4.39
N SER A 62 -0.69 -0.78 -4.70
CA SER A 62 0.66 -0.29 -5.00
C SER A 62 0.94 1.07 -4.38
N ALA A 63 2.04 1.20 -3.64
CA ALA A 63 2.46 2.46 -3.03
C ALA A 63 2.81 3.53 -4.08
N PRO A 64 3.65 3.27 -5.10
CA PRO A 64 3.96 4.27 -6.11
C PRO A 64 2.74 4.73 -6.90
N ALA A 65 1.81 3.83 -7.22
CA ALA A 65 0.57 4.18 -7.92
C ALA A 65 -0.31 5.09 -7.06
N THR A 66 -0.38 4.84 -5.76
CA THR A 66 -1.12 5.68 -4.80
C THR A 66 -0.48 7.06 -4.69
N THR A 67 0.84 7.14 -4.50
CA THR A 67 1.60 8.41 -4.49
C THR A 67 1.37 9.18 -5.80
N ALA A 68 1.47 8.52 -6.94
CA ALA A 68 1.30 9.16 -8.25
C ALA A 68 -0.11 9.71 -8.45
N THR A 69 -1.12 8.89 -8.20
CA THR A 69 -2.53 9.26 -8.48
C THR A 69 -3.02 10.32 -7.51
N VAL A 70 -2.88 10.10 -6.21
CA VAL A 70 -3.37 11.05 -5.21
C VAL A 70 -2.49 12.30 -5.18
N GLY A 71 -1.16 12.14 -5.27
CA GLY A 71 -0.22 13.25 -5.28
C GLY A 71 -0.43 14.21 -6.46
N SER A 72 -0.66 13.69 -7.67
CA SER A 72 -0.90 14.54 -8.86
C SER A 72 -2.13 15.43 -8.75
N ILE A 73 -3.13 15.01 -7.99
CA ILE A 73 -4.37 15.77 -7.77
C ILE A 73 -4.25 16.67 -6.53
N MET A 74 -3.75 16.10 -5.42
CA MET A 74 -3.79 16.78 -4.13
C MET A 74 -2.68 17.81 -3.95
N ILE A 75 -1.47 17.59 -4.50
CA ILE A 75 -0.38 18.57 -4.39
C ILE A 75 -0.79 19.93 -4.99
N PRO A 76 -1.24 20.03 -6.26
CA PRO A 76 -1.69 21.30 -6.82
C PRO A 76 -2.85 21.92 -6.06
N GLU A 77 -3.83 21.12 -5.59
CA GLU A 77 -4.98 21.64 -4.85
C GLU A 77 -4.58 22.20 -3.47
N MET A 78 -3.65 21.54 -2.78
CA MET A 78 -3.10 22.02 -1.51
C MET A 78 -2.30 23.32 -1.69
N LEU A 79 -1.51 23.44 -2.78
CA LEU A 79 -0.76 24.67 -3.08
C LEU A 79 -1.70 25.86 -3.33
N LYS A 80 -2.78 25.67 -4.11
CA LYS A 80 -3.80 26.70 -4.35
C LYS A 80 -4.43 27.21 -3.05
N ARG A 81 -4.47 26.37 -2.02
CA ARG A 81 -5.04 26.65 -0.71
C ARG A 81 -4.03 27.12 0.34
N GLY A 82 -2.81 27.47 -0.08
CA GLY A 82 -1.80 28.05 0.80
C GLY A 82 -1.01 27.06 1.65
N TYR A 83 -1.10 25.75 1.36
CA TYR A 83 -0.21 24.77 1.97
C TYR A 83 1.20 24.89 1.39
N SER A 84 2.23 24.67 2.21
CA SER A 84 3.60 24.67 1.70
C SER A 84 3.83 23.49 0.74
N LYS A 85 4.62 23.72 -0.30
CA LYS A 85 4.96 22.71 -1.31
C LYS A 85 5.62 21.49 -0.67
N ARG A 86 6.50 21.73 0.32
CA ARG A 86 7.16 20.67 1.09
C ARG A 86 6.15 19.80 1.83
N PHE A 87 5.21 20.40 2.56
CA PHE A 87 4.19 19.63 3.29
C PHE A 87 3.34 18.79 2.35
N ALA A 88 2.86 19.39 1.24
CA ALA A 88 2.02 18.70 0.28
C ALA A 88 2.73 17.51 -0.38
N ALA A 89 4.00 17.70 -0.79
CA ALA A 89 4.81 16.64 -1.39
C ALA A 89 5.16 15.54 -0.40
N SER A 90 5.59 15.91 0.83
CA SER A 90 5.92 14.93 1.86
C SER A 90 4.70 14.09 2.27
N LEU A 91 3.54 14.72 2.44
CA LEU A 91 2.31 13.99 2.73
C LEU A 91 1.93 13.03 1.59
N ALA A 92 2.02 13.48 0.33
CA ALA A 92 1.71 12.64 -0.83
C ALA A 92 2.61 11.39 -0.93
N VAL A 93 3.87 11.51 -0.49
CA VAL A 93 4.79 10.37 -0.41
C VAL A 93 4.41 9.45 0.74
N CYS A 94 4.22 9.99 1.95
CA CYS A 94 3.93 9.20 3.15
C CYS A 94 2.59 8.44 3.09
N VAL A 95 1.60 8.94 2.35
CA VAL A 95 0.34 8.19 2.17
C VAL A 95 0.44 7.09 1.11
N GLY A 96 1.52 7.03 0.36
CA GLY A 96 1.77 5.99 -0.65
C GLY A 96 1.77 4.57 -0.08
N PRO A 97 2.51 4.28 1.00
CA PRO A 97 2.54 2.98 1.66
C PRO A 97 1.17 2.38 1.99
N LEU A 98 0.17 3.21 2.28
CA LEU A 98 -1.20 2.73 2.49
C LEU A 98 -1.70 1.89 1.31
N GLY A 99 -1.24 2.21 0.07
CA GLY A 99 -1.55 1.45 -1.14
C GLY A 99 -1.04 0.00 -1.16
N GLN A 100 -0.09 -0.34 -0.29
CA GLN A 100 0.42 -1.71 -0.14
C GLN A 100 -0.05 -2.37 1.15
N ILE A 101 -0.38 -1.58 2.16
CA ILE A 101 -0.82 -2.07 3.47
C ILE A 101 -2.30 -2.42 3.44
N ILE A 102 -3.14 -1.53 2.87
CA ILE A 102 -4.59 -1.76 2.78
C ILE A 102 -4.87 -2.69 1.59
N PRO A 103 -5.65 -3.78 1.77
CA PRO A 103 -5.95 -4.72 0.70
C PRO A 103 -6.90 -4.15 -0.38
N PRO A 104 -6.84 -4.70 -1.62
CA PRO A 104 -5.92 -5.76 -2.06
C PRO A 104 -4.48 -5.24 -2.22
N SER A 105 -3.49 -6.10 -1.98
CA SER A 105 -2.08 -5.72 -1.95
C SER A 105 -1.23 -6.73 -2.72
N ILE A 106 -0.47 -6.26 -3.68
CA ILE A 106 0.44 -7.09 -4.47
C ILE A 106 1.52 -7.75 -3.60
N PRO A 107 2.21 -7.02 -2.69
CA PRO A 107 3.17 -7.64 -1.78
C PRO A 107 2.59 -8.75 -0.90
N PHE A 108 1.37 -8.61 -0.40
CA PHE A 108 0.73 -9.68 0.37
C PHE A 108 0.44 -10.94 -0.48
N ILE A 109 0.14 -10.78 -1.77
CA ILE A 109 -0.01 -11.92 -2.68
C ILE A 109 1.33 -12.65 -2.83
N VAL A 110 2.41 -11.90 -3.07
CA VAL A 110 3.76 -12.47 -3.21
C VAL A 110 4.21 -13.15 -1.94
N TRP A 111 3.98 -12.52 -0.77
CA TRP A 111 4.29 -13.15 0.52
C TRP A 111 3.47 -14.43 0.75
N GLY A 112 2.19 -14.43 0.37
CA GLY A 112 1.33 -15.61 0.46
C GLY A 112 1.89 -16.82 -0.29
N VAL A 113 2.56 -16.58 -1.42
CA VAL A 113 3.25 -17.61 -2.19
C VAL A 113 4.55 -18.06 -1.52
N ILE A 114 5.33 -17.12 -0.98
CA ILE A 114 6.60 -17.42 -0.31
C ILE A 114 6.37 -18.24 0.98
N ALA A 115 5.38 -17.81 1.78
CA ALA A 115 5.09 -18.39 3.09
C ALA A 115 4.07 -19.55 3.03
N GLU A 116 3.52 -19.84 1.85
CA GLU A 116 2.48 -20.85 1.63
C GLU A 116 1.24 -20.66 2.54
N VAL A 117 0.87 -19.39 2.77
CA VAL A 117 -0.27 -19.02 3.61
C VAL A 117 -1.39 -18.37 2.79
N SER A 118 -2.60 -18.39 3.35
CA SER A 118 -3.78 -17.81 2.71
C SER A 118 -3.62 -16.30 2.45
N VAL A 119 -3.72 -15.90 1.17
CA VAL A 119 -3.69 -14.49 0.76
C VAL A 119 -4.85 -13.71 1.38
N SER A 120 -6.02 -14.33 1.56
CA SER A 120 -7.17 -13.69 2.23
C SER A 120 -6.86 -13.35 3.69
N ARG A 121 -6.16 -14.24 4.42
CA ARG A 121 -5.70 -13.94 5.79
C ARG A 121 -4.67 -12.82 5.82
N LEU A 122 -3.74 -12.81 4.87
CA LEU A 122 -2.75 -11.74 4.72
C LEU A 122 -3.44 -10.39 4.41
N PHE A 123 -4.43 -10.38 3.55
CA PHE A 123 -5.19 -9.15 3.28
C PHE A 123 -5.84 -8.62 4.55
N LEU A 124 -6.49 -9.48 5.35
CA LEU A 124 -7.08 -9.07 6.63
C LEU A 124 -6.04 -8.56 7.64
N SER A 125 -4.81 -9.07 7.60
CA SER A 125 -3.73 -8.62 8.48
C SER A 125 -3.30 -7.16 8.22
N GLY A 126 -3.53 -6.64 7.01
CA GLY A 126 -3.20 -5.26 6.64
C GLY A 126 -4.31 -4.24 6.95
N VAL A 127 -5.55 -4.68 7.20
CA VAL A 127 -6.70 -3.76 7.37
C VAL A 127 -6.53 -2.88 8.61
N ILE A 128 -6.34 -3.49 9.79
CA ILE A 128 -6.21 -2.73 11.05
C ILE A 128 -4.97 -1.82 11.01
N PRO A 129 -3.76 -2.31 10.66
CA PRO A 129 -2.59 -1.46 10.54
C PRO A 129 -2.80 -0.30 9.55
N GLY A 130 -3.37 -0.57 8.38
CA GLY A 130 -3.62 0.46 7.37
C GLY A 130 -4.58 1.55 7.84
N VAL A 131 -5.67 1.16 8.52
CA VAL A 131 -6.62 2.13 9.11
C VAL A 131 -5.97 2.95 10.22
N LEU A 132 -5.22 2.31 11.12
CA LEU A 132 -4.54 3.01 12.22
C LEU A 132 -3.44 3.96 11.69
N CYS A 133 -2.68 3.54 10.68
CA CYS A 133 -1.70 4.39 10.03
C CYS A 133 -2.36 5.62 9.39
N GLY A 134 -3.46 5.42 8.64
CA GLY A 134 -4.26 6.52 8.08
C GLY A 134 -4.78 7.47 9.17
N CYS A 135 -5.31 6.96 10.27
CA CYS A 135 -5.73 7.77 11.42
C CYS A 135 -4.54 8.57 12.03
N GLY A 136 -3.37 7.93 12.15
CA GLY A 136 -2.15 8.59 12.61
C GLY A 136 -1.73 9.75 11.69
N TYR A 137 -1.73 9.54 10.37
CA TYR A 137 -1.45 10.60 9.41
C TYR A 137 -2.49 11.73 9.46
N MET A 138 -3.77 11.43 9.62
CA MET A 138 -4.80 12.45 9.80
C MET A 138 -4.58 13.26 11.08
N LEU A 139 -4.14 12.61 12.16
CA LEU A 139 -3.78 13.29 13.41
C LEU A 139 -2.58 14.24 13.20
N VAL A 140 -1.54 13.79 12.49
CA VAL A 140 -0.39 14.65 12.15
C VAL A 140 -0.84 15.85 11.32
N CYS A 141 -1.70 15.64 10.30
CA CYS A 141 -2.27 16.73 9.50
C CYS A 141 -3.02 17.74 10.36
N TYR A 142 -3.81 17.28 11.33
CA TYR A 142 -4.53 18.14 12.27
C TYR A 142 -3.59 18.98 13.16
N LEU A 143 -2.59 18.33 13.74
CA LEU A 143 -1.63 18.99 14.63
C LEU A 143 -0.79 20.03 13.87
N MET A 144 -0.31 19.69 12.68
CA MET A 144 0.45 20.60 11.83
C MET A 144 -0.42 21.78 11.35
N ALA A 145 -1.66 21.52 10.98
CA ALA A 145 -2.59 22.58 10.57
C ALA A 145 -2.89 23.56 11.72
N ARG A 146 -2.95 23.06 12.93
CA ARG A 146 -3.09 23.91 14.14
C ARG A 146 -1.85 24.76 14.37
N LYS A 147 -0.66 24.18 14.20
CA LYS A 147 0.63 24.87 14.38
C LYS A 147 0.84 25.96 13.32
N TYR A 148 0.54 25.68 12.06
CA TYR A 148 0.75 26.59 10.93
C TYR A 148 -0.48 27.44 10.59
N LYS A 149 -1.56 27.37 11.37
CA LYS A 149 -2.82 28.12 11.17
C LYS A 149 -3.38 28.00 9.75
N LEU A 150 -3.35 26.78 9.21
CA LEU A 150 -3.81 26.51 7.85
C LEU A 150 -5.34 26.78 7.73
N PRO A 151 -5.79 27.25 6.57
CA PRO A 151 -7.21 27.57 6.35
C PRO A 151 -8.09 26.32 6.43
N THR A 152 -9.29 26.50 6.95
CA THR A 152 -10.35 25.49 6.95
C THR A 152 -11.39 25.84 5.90
N MET A 153 -12.04 24.82 5.35
CA MET A 153 -13.14 24.99 4.42
C MET A 153 -14.50 24.89 5.14
N PRO A 154 -15.55 25.49 4.57
CA PRO A 154 -16.90 25.31 5.09
C PRO A 154 -17.30 23.82 5.01
N ARG A 155 -18.10 23.41 5.98
CA ARG A 155 -18.66 22.05 5.99
C ARG A 155 -19.52 21.84 4.74
N ALA A 156 -19.42 20.66 4.13
CA ALA A 156 -20.30 20.30 3.02
C ALA A 156 -21.74 20.23 3.51
N THR A 157 -22.65 20.76 2.70
CA THR A 157 -24.08 20.60 2.95
C THR A 157 -24.49 19.13 2.78
N ALA A 158 -25.59 18.71 3.40
CA ALA A 158 -26.11 17.35 3.22
C ALA A 158 -26.40 17.05 1.73
N ARG A 159 -26.80 18.07 0.95
CA ARG A 159 -27.02 17.94 -0.48
C ARG A 159 -25.71 17.71 -1.24
N GLU A 160 -24.66 18.49 -0.97
CA GLU A 160 -23.33 18.29 -1.59
C GLU A 160 -22.73 16.92 -1.25
N PHE A 161 -22.89 16.49 -0.01
CA PHE A 161 -22.42 15.17 0.43
C PHE A 161 -23.21 14.05 -0.26
N GLY A 162 -24.55 14.16 -0.30
CA GLY A 162 -25.42 13.19 -0.99
C GLY A 162 -25.11 13.10 -2.49
N GLN A 163 -24.83 14.24 -3.16
CA GLN A 163 -24.40 14.24 -4.56
C GLN A 163 -23.05 13.55 -4.74
N ALA A 164 -22.05 13.88 -3.93
CA ALA A 164 -20.74 13.24 -4.02
C ALA A 164 -20.81 11.72 -3.77
N LEU A 165 -21.66 11.30 -2.82
CA LEU A 165 -21.89 9.87 -2.55
C LEU A 165 -22.63 9.20 -3.71
N GLY A 166 -23.63 9.86 -4.31
CA GLY A 166 -24.35 9.38 -5.49
C GLY A 166 -23.44 9.22 -6.70
N ASP A 167 -22.56 10.21 -6.95
CA ASP A 167 -21.58 10.16 -8.03
C ASP A 167 -20.45 9.15 -7.76
N GLY A 168 -20.06 8.98 -6.48
CA GLY A 168 -18.99 8.09 -6.04
C GLY A 168 -19.43 6.66 -5.75
N LYS A 169 -20.74 6.35 -5.77
CA LYS A 169 -21.25 5.03 -5.35
C LYS A 169 -20.59 3.85 -6.05
N TRP A 170 -20.38 3.95 -7.36
CA TRP A 170 -19.73 2.91 -8.12
C TRP A 170 -18.23 2.79 -7.81
N ALA A 171 -17.57 3.89 -7.43
CA ALA A 171 -16.18 3.84 -7.00
C ALA A 171 -16.04 3.19 -5.60
N ILE A 172 -16.99 3.47 -4.69
CA ILE A 172 -17.04 2.83 -3.36
C ILE A 172 -17.45 1.36 -3.47
N LEU A 173 -18.30 1.02 -4.42
CA LEU A 173 -18.77 -0.37 -4.60
C LEU A 173 -17.64 -1.30 -5.11
N ALA A 174 -16.62 -0.78 -5.81
CA ALA A 174 -15.52 -1.58 -6.32
C ALA A 174 -14.80 -2.38 -5.19
N PRO A 175 -14.25 -1.77 -4.16
CA PRO A 175 -13.63 -2.51 -3.06
C PRO A 175 -14.63 -3.40 -2.29
N VAL A 176 -15.89 -2.99 -2.19
CA VAL A 176 -16.92 -3.81 -1.52
C VAL A 176 -17.16 -5.12 -2.27
N ILE A 177 -17.23 -5.08 -3.60
CA ILE A 177 -17.39 -6.28 -4.43
C ILE A 177 -16.14 -7.16 -4.34
N ILE A 178 -14.95 -6.56 -4.52
CA ILE A 178 -13.67 -7.29 -4.56
C ILE A 178 -13.39 -7.95 -3.21
N LEU A 179 -13.34 -7.15 -2.15
CA LEU A 179 -12.97 -7.63 -0.81
C LEU A 179 -14.12 -8.43 -0.17
N GLY A 180 -15.35 -7.98 -0.36
CA GLY A 180 -16.54 -8.71 0.11
C GLY A 180 -16.67 -10.09 -0.52
N GLY A 181 -16.35 -10.21 -1.82
CA GLY A 181 -16.32 -11.50 -2.51
C GLY A 181 -15.19 -12.42 -2.01
N ILE A 182 -14.00 -11.87 -1.72
CA ILE A 182 -12.87 -12.63 -1.17
C ILE A 182 -13.20 -13.11 0.26
N TYR A 183 -13.64 -12.19 1.13
CA TYR A 183 -13.89 -12.53 2.53
C TYR A 183 -15.18 -13.34 2.75
N GLY A 184 -16.14 -13.19 1.83
CA GLY A 184 -17.34 -14.03 1.78
C GLY A 184 -17.11 -15.41 1.19
N GLY A 185 -15.88 -15.73 0.74
CA GLY A 185 -15.55 -17.03 0.14
C GLY A 185 -16.17 -17.27 -1.25
N ILE A 186 -16.69 -16.21 -1.90
CA ILE A 186 -17.30 -16.29 -3.24
C ILE A 186 -16.22 -16.33 -4.31
N PHE A 187 -15.13 -15.59 -4.11
CA PHE A 187 -14.01 -15.47 -5.04
C PHE A 187 -12.69 -15.79 -4.36
N THR A 188 -11.82 -16.48 -5.08
CA THR A 188 -10.38 -16.48 -4.78
C THR A 188 -9.79 -15.11 -5.09
N PRO A 189 -8.63 -14.73 -4.53
CA PRO A 189 -7.94 -13.47 -4.88
C PRO A 189 -7.70 -13.31 -6.39
N THR A 190 -7.44 -14.41 -7.12
CA THR A 190 -7.24 -14.40 -8.57
C THR A 190 -8.54 -14.10 -9.34
N GLU A 191 -9.64 -14.73 -8.94
CA GLU A 191 -10.94 -14.46 -9.53
C GLU A 191 -11.42 -13.04 -9.21
N ALA A 192 -11.21 -12.57 -7.97
CA ALA A 192 -11.54 -11.22 -7.56
C ALA A 192 -10.77 -10.15 -8.38
N ALA A 193 -9.51 -10.43 -8.76
CA ALA A 193 -8.75 -9.55 -9.64
C ALA A 193 -9.41 -9.45 -11.04
N MET A 194 -9.88 -10.57 -11.60
CA MET A 194 -10.61 -10.57 -12.88
C MET A 194 -11.97 -9.86 -12.78
N VAL A 195 -12.71 -10.06 -11.67
CA VAL A 195 -13.94 -9.29 -11.39
C VAL A 195 -13.62 -7.79 -11.33
N GLY A 196 -12.50 -7.40 -10.70
CA GLY A 196 -12.02 -6.02 -10.68
C GLY A 196 -11.75 -5.46 -12.08
N VAL A 197 -11.15 -6.24 -12.98
CA VAL A 197 -10.91 -5.84 -14.38
C VAL A 197 -12.23 -5.59 -15.10
N VAL A 198 -13.17 -6.54 -15.04
CA VAL A 198 -14.48 -6.42 -15.69
C VAL A 198 -15.24 -5.22 -15.10
N TYR A 199 -15.22 -5.06 -13.77
CA TYR A 199 -15.86 -3.94 -13.10
C TYR A 199 -15.27 -2.59 -13.55
N GLY A 200 -13.94 -2.49 -13.58
CA GLY A 200 -13.24 -1.28 -14.04
C GLY A 200 -13.57 -0.91 -15.50
N LEU A 201 -13.66 -1.92 -16.38
CA LEU A 201 -14.08 -1.73 -17.77
C LEU A 201 -15.52 -1.23 -17.87
N VAL A 202 -16.46 -1.91 -17.20
CA VAL A 202 -17.89 -1.56 -17.26
C VAL A 202 -18.13 -0.17 -16.69
N VAL A 203 -17.61 0.10 -15.51
CA VAL A 203 -17.81 1.42 -14.86
C VAL A 203 -17.08 2.52 -15.63
N GLY A 204 -15.86 2.27 -16.08
CA GLY A 204 -15.03 3.26 -16.78
C GLY A 204 -15.54 3.60 -18.17
N LEU A 205 -16.07 2.63 -18.95
CA LEU A 205 -16.56 2.87 -20.30
C LEU A 205 -18.01 3.36 -20.34
N PHE A 206 -18.88 2.73 -19.57
CA PHE A 206 -20.32 2.91 -19.75
C PHE A 206 -20.94 3.86 -18.70
N ILE A 207 -20.48 3.80 -17.47
CA ILE A 207 -21.06 4.58 -16.36
C ILE A 207 -20.37 5.93 -16.23
N TYR A 208 -19.07 5.93 -15.96
CA TYR A 208 -18.31 7.17 -15.77
C TYR A 208 -17.80 7.77 -17.08
N ARG A 209 -17.66 6.95 -18.10
CA ARG A 209 -17.20 7.37 -19.44
C ARG A 209 -15.83 8.05 -19.41
N GLY A 210 -15.02 7.74 -18.40
CA GLY A 210 -13.64 8.21 -18.27
C GLY A 210 -12.69 7.50 -19.23
N LEU A 211 -12.97 6.23 -19.55
CA LEU A 211 -12.24 5.45 -20.54
C LEU A 211 -12.78 5.71 -21.95
N LYS A 212 -11.86 5.85 -22.90
CA LYS A 212 -12.17 5.87 -24.33
C LYS A 212 -11.68 4.56 -24.97
N VAL A 213 -12.48 3.98 -25.84
CA VAL A 213 -12.13 2.71 -26.51
C VAL A 213 -10.76 2.80 -27.21
N GLY A 214 -10.49 3.93 -27.89
CA GLY A 214 -9.17 4.16 -28.52
C GLY A 214 -7.99 4.27 -27.53
N GLY A 215 -8.23 4.55 -26.25
CA GLY A 215 -7.21 4.59 -25.20
C GLY A 215 -6.95 3.25 -24.52
N LEU A 216 -7.83 2.25 -24.72
CA LEU A 216 -7.70 0.93 -24.06
C LEU A 216 -6.43 0.20 -24.45
N TYR A 217 -6.02 0.29 -25.71
CA TYR A 217 -4.78 -0.34 -26.18
C TYR A 217 -3.56 0.15 -25.41
N SER A 218 -3.39 1.47 -25.27
CA SER A 218 -2.26 2.06 -24.55
C SER A 218 -2.31 1.73 -23.06
N LEU A 219 -3.50 1.70 -22.46
CA LEU A 219 -3.70 1.32 -21.06
C LEU A 219 -3.32 -0.15 -20.81
N ILE A 220 -3.81 -1.05 -21.66
CA ILE A 220 -3.48 -2.48 -21.58
C ILE A 220 -1.97 -2.68 -21.76
N LEU A 221 -1.36 -2.03 -22.77
CA LEU A 221 0.06 -2.12 -23.03
C LEU A 221 0.89 -1.65 -21.82
N LYS A 222 0.50 -0.54 -21.19
CA LYS A 222 1.12 -0.04 -19.96
C LYS A 222 1.01 -1.05 -18.81
N SER A 223 -0.19 -1.60 -18.60
CA SER A 223 -0.43 -2.60 -17.55
C SER A 223 0.36 -3.89 -17.80
N MET A 224 0.43 -4.34 -19.05
CA MET A 224 1.23 -5.50 -19.43
C MET A 224 2.73 -5.26 -19.24
N SER A 225 3.22 -4.06 -19.60
CA SER A 225 4.62 -3.68 -19.35
C SER A 225 4.96 -3.70 -17.86
N THR A 226 4.11 -3.11 -17.02
CA THR A 226 4.29 -3.15 -15.55
C THR A 226 4.26 -4.60 -15.04
N THR A 227 3.30 -5.39 -15.51
CA THR A 227 3.20 -6.82 -15.17
C THR A 227 4.46 -7.59 -15.56
N ALA A 228 4.96 -7.36 -16.78
CA ALA A 228 6.15 -8.03 -17.29
C ALA A 228 7.38 -7.72 -16.43
N ILE A 229 7.56 -6.46 -16.01
CA ILE A 229 8.63 -6.05 -15.10
C ILE A 229 8.51 -6.80 -13.76
N VAL A 230 7.32 -6.79 -13.15
CA VAL A 230 7.10 -7.47 -11.86
C VAL A 230 7.35 -8.98 -11.98
N MET A 231 6.79 -9.62 -13.00
CA MET A 231 6.97 -11.07 -13.21
C MET A 231 8.41 -11.45 -13.53
N PHE A 232 9.13 -10.59 -14.26
CA PHE A 232 10.56 -10.77 -14.55
C PHE A 232 11.40 -10.67 -13.25
N ILE A 233 11.12 -9.67 -12.40
CA ILE A 233 11.76 -9.53 -11.09
C ILE A 233 11.52 -10.79 -10.25
N ILE A 234 10.27 -11.27 -10.18
CA ILE A 234 9.91 -12.50 -9.45
C ILE A 234 10.70 -13.70 -9.99
N ALA A 235 10.79 -13.86 -11.30
CA ALA A 235 11.50 -14.98 -11.91
C ALA A 235 12.99 -14.97 -11.59
N VAL A 236 13.66 -13.83 -11.75
CA VAL A 236 15.10 -13.70 -11.48
C VAL A 236 15.41 -13.84 -9.98
N ALA A 237 14.64 -13.15 -9.13
CA ALA A 237 14.78 -13.23 -7.68
C ALA A 237 14.56 -14.65 -7.13
N SER A 238 13.63 -15.42 -7.74
CA SER A 238 13.39 -16.82 -7.36
C SER A 238 14.61 -17.72 -7.62
N VAL A 239 15.35 -17.48 -8.70
CA VAL A 239 16.60 -18.23 -8.98
C VAL A 239 17.65 -17.91 -7.93
N PHE A 240 17.78 -16.63 -7.57
CA PHE A 240 18.73 -16.21 -6.54
C PHE A 240 18.33 -16.74 -5.16
N GLY A 241 17.04 -16.68 -4.80
CA GLY A 241 16.53 -17.26 -3.56
C GLY A 241 16.77 -18.77 -3.45
N TRP A 242 16.62 -19.51 -4.58
CA TRP A 242 16.94 -20.93 -4.62
C TRP A 242 18.44 -21.19 -4.39
N LEU A 243 19.30 -20.37 -5.00
CA LEU A 243 20.76 -20.50 -4.78
C LEU A 243 21.14 -20.27 -3.32
N LEU A 244 20.57 -19.23 -2.69
CA LEU A 244 20.79 -18.95 -1.27
C LEU A 244 20.36 -20.13 -0.37
N ALA A 245 19.20 -20.73 -0.70
CA ALA A 245 18.71 -21.91 0.04
C ALA A 245 19.62 -23.13 -0.16
N TYR A 246 20.10 -23.35 -1.38
CA TYR A 246 21.03 -24.43 -1.70
C TYR A 246 22.36 -24.31 -0.94
N GLU A 247 22.91 -23.10 -0.84
CA GLU A 247 24.14 -22.78 -0.09
C GLU A 247 23.92 -22.69 1.43
N GLN A 248 22.70 -22.95 1.90
CA GLN A 248 22.32 -22.86 3.31
C GLN A 248 22.63 -21.48 3.95
N VAL A 249 22.60 -20.44 3.15
CA VAL A 249 22.85 -19.06 3.60
C VAL A 249 21.86 -18.63 4.69
N PRO A 250 20.53 -18.92 4.57
CA PRO A 250 19.56 -18.63 5.62
C PRO A 250 19.95 -19.21 6.98
N ASP A 251 20.41 -20.46 7.02
CA ASP A 251 20.82 -21.13 8.25
C ASP A 251 21.99 -20.46 8.94
N LYS A 252 23.00 -20.11 8.16
CA LYS A 252 24.20 -19.42 8.65
C LYS A 252 23.87 -18.04 9.22
N ILE A 253 23.00 -17.29 8.52
CA ILE A 253 22.60 -15.95 8.96
C ILE A 253 21.73 -16.02 10.21
N VAL A 254 20.73 -16.92 10.25
CA VAL A 254 19.85 -17.08 11.41
C VAL A 254 20.65 -17.50 12.64
N SER A 255 21.56 -18.46 12.50
CA SER A 255 22.46 -18.89 13.59
C SER A 255 23.34 -17.72 14.08
N GLY A 256 23.84 -16.89 13.17
CA GLY A 256 24.60 -15.69 13.51
C GLY A 256 23.75 -14.65 14.26
N ILE A 257 22.51 -14.40 13.85
CA ILE A 257 21.59 -13.48 14.52
C ILE A 257 21.27 -13.96 15.94
N LEU A 258 20.98 -15.25 16.10
CA LEU A 258 20.67 -15.85 17.40
C LEU A 258 21.89 -15.88 18.34
N ALA A 259 23.11 -15.93 17.78
CA ALA A 259 24.35 -15.83 18.58
C ALA A 259 24.56 -14.39 19.15
N VAL A 260 23.95 -13.36 18.54
CA VAL A 260 24.03 -11.97 19.04
C VAL A 260 23.13 -11.73 20.24
N SER A 261 21.94 -12.33 20.27
CA SER A 261 20.99 -12.15 21.38
C SER A 261 19.96 -13.28 21.42
N ASP A 262 19.68 -13.78 22.61
CA ASP A 262 18.55 -14.71 22.86
C ASP A 262 17.22 -13.99 23.08
N ASN A 263 17.25 -12.67 23.13
CA ASN A 263 16.04 -11.86 23.39
C ASN A 263 15.25 -11.62 22.10
N LYS A 264 14.09 -12.26 21.99
CA LYS A 264 13.16 -12.11 20.85
C LYS A 264 12.86 -10.65 20.51
N PHE A 265 12.70 -9.78 21.51
CA PHE A 265 12.39 -8.36 21.28
C PHE A 265 13.52 -7.64 20.57
N VAL A 266 14.77 -7.91 20.99
CA VAL A 266 15.97 -7.32 20.36
C VAL A 266 16.12 -7.80 18.93
N ILE A 267 15.91 -9.09 18.67
CA ILE A 267 15.99 -9.67 17.33
C ILE A 267 14.95 -9.03 16.41
N LEU A 268 13.72 -8.83 16.89
CA LEU A 268 12.66 -8.21 16.11
C LEU A 268 12.91 -6.73 15.79
N ILE A 269 13.51 -5.96 16.72
CA ILE A 269 13.95 -4.59 16.42
C ILE A 269 15.03 -4.61 15.33
N LEU A 270 16.03 -5.46 15.49
CA LEU A 270 17.11 -5.60 14.51
C LEU A 270 16.57 -6.02 13.14
N LEU A 271 15.62 -6.94 13.09
CA LEU A 271 14.92 -7.35 11.88
C LEU A 271 14.22 -6.15 11.22
N ASN A 272 13.44 -5.36 11.97
CA ASN A 272 12.77 -4.17 11.43
C ASN A 272 13.79 -3.18 10.84
N VAL A 273 14.90 -2.91 11.53
CA VAL A 273 15.94 -2.00 11.05
C VAL A 273 16.58 -2.52 9.76
N VAL A 274 16.91 -3.80 9.70
CA VAL A 274 17.49 -4.43 8.50
C VAL A 274 16.50 -4.36 7.33
N LEU A 275 15.23 -4.71 7.56
CA LEU A 275 14.20 -4.66 6.51
C LEU A 275 13.95 -3.24 6.01
N LEU A 276 13.95 -2.23 6.88
CA LEU A 276 13.85 -0.82 6.49
C LEU A 276 15.03 -0.40 5.60
N ILE A 277 16.26 -0.77 6.00
CA ILE A 277 17.45 -0.48 5.22
C ILE A 277 17.34 -1.15 3.85
N VAL A 278 17.06 -2.45 3.82
CA VAL A 278 16.91 -3.18 2.54
C VAL A 278 15.82 -2.56 1.68
N GLY A 279 14.65 -2.24 2.25
CA GLY A 279 13.53 -1.62 1.54
C GLY A 279 13.81 -0.21 1.02
N ALA A 280 14.75 0.52 1.65
CA ALA A 280 15.20 1.83 1.16
C ALA A 280 16.10 1.72 -0.10
N PHE A 281 16.75 0.56 -0.32
CA PHE A 281 17.71 0.36 -1.42
C PHE A 281 17.21 -0.56 -2.53
N MET A 282 16.25 -1.43 -2.25
CA MET A 282 15.79 -2.46 -3.18
C MET A 282 14.29 -2.37 -3.42
N ASP A 283 13.85 -2.89 -4.57
CA ASP A 283 12.44 -3.16 -4.80
C ASP A 283 11.91 -4.17 -3.77
N ASN A 284 10.73 -3.90 -3.23
CA ASN A 284 10.15 -4.70 -2.15
C ASN A 284 9.82 -6.14 -2.57
N LEU A 285 9.36 -6.36 -3.81
CA LEU A 285 9.02 -7.71 -4.28
C LEU A 285 10.30 -8.55 -4.45
N ALA A 286 11.35 -7.96 -5.01
CA ALA A 286 12.65 -8.60 -5.13
C ALA A 286 13.22 -8.95 -3.75
N ALA A 287 13.22 -7.98 -2.83
CA ALA A 287 13.71 -8.19 -1.46
C ALA A 287 12.94 -9.28 -0.72
N MET A 288 11.60 -9.31 -0.85
CA MET A 288 10.76 -10.34 -0.23
C MET A 288 11.09 -11.75 -0.75
N ILE A 289 11.31 -11.90 -2.06
CA ILE A 289 11.60 -13.22 -2.65
C ILE A 289 13.00 -13.68 -2.26
N ILE A 290 13.98 -12.78 -2.29
CA ILE A 290 15.37 -13.08 -1.95
C ILE A 290 15.51 -13.46 -0.47
N LEU A 291 14.87 -12.69 0.41
CA LEU A 291 14.97 -12.86 1.86
C LEU A 291 13.89 -13.79 2.43
N GLY A 292 12.89 -14.19 1.63
CA GLY A 292 11.71 -14.91 2.10
C GLY A 292 12.03 -16.18 2.86
N GLY A 293 12.92 -17.03 2.32
CA GLY A 293 13.36 -18.25 2.98
C GLY A 293 14.07 -17.99 4.32
N LEU A 294 14.93 -16.95 4.38
CA LEU A 294 15.57 -16.50 5.61
C LEU A 294 14.56 -16.05 6.66
N LEU A 295 13.62 -15.20 6.22
CA LEU A 295 12.60 -14.60 7.10
C LEU A 295 11.65 -15.66 7.65
N MET A 296 11.23 -16.62 6.83
CA MET A 296 10.38 -17.73 7.26
C MET A 296 11.07 -18.59 8.31
N LYS A 297 12.34 -18.93 8.10
CA LYS A 297 13.11 -19.72 9.05
C LYS A 297 13.34 -19.00 10.37
N LEU A 298 13.66 -17.69 10.31
CA LEU A 298 13.79 -16.86 11.51
C LEU A 298 12.44 -16.73 12.25
N GLY A 299 11.35 -16.55 11.53
CA GLY A 299 10.00 -16.47 12.08
C GLY A 299 9.60 -17.76 12.81
N GLU A 300 9.88 -18.92 12.22
CA GLU A 300 9.65 -20.23 12.84
C GLU A 300 10.40 -20.39 14.16
N GLN A 301 11.69 -20.06 14.18
CA GLN A 301 12.53 -20.16 15.39
C GLN A 301 12.09 -19.18 16.49
N LEU A 302 11.58 -18.02 16.12
CA LEU A 302 11.05 -17.03 17.06
C LEU A 302 9.57 -17.30 17.46
N GLY A 303 8.94 -18.34 16.89
CA GLY A 303 7.54 -18.65 17.13
C GLY A 303 6.60 -17.51 16.70
N ILE A 304 6.84 -16.92 15.52
CA ILE A 304 6.00 -15.87 14.93
C ILE A 304 5.04 -16.52 13.94
N ASP A 305 3.75 -16.16 14.02
CA ASP A 305 2.76 -16.60 13.04
C ASP A 305 3.16 -16.12 11.62
N PRO A 306 3.14 -16.97 10.59
CA PRO A 306 3.56 -16.59 9.23
C PRO A 306 2.74 -15.44 8.62
N VAL A 307 1.47 -15.27 9.02
CA VAL A 307 0.64 -14.14 8.60
C VAL A 307 1.09 -12.84 9.27
N GLN A 308 1.40 -12.89 10.58
CA GLN A 308 1.98 -11.75 11.29
C GLN A 308 3.34 -11.38 10.70
N LEU A 309 4.19 -12.36 10.43
CA LEU A 309 5.49 -12.12 9.80
C LEU A 309 5.32 -11.44 8.43
N GLY A 310 4.36 -11.90 7.64
CA GLY A 310 4.00 -11.25 6.37
C GLY A 310 3.60 -9.79 6.53
N ALA A 311 2.80 -9.47 7.53
CA ALA A 311 2.44 -8.09 7.83
C ALA A 311 3.67 -7.25 8.24
N ILE A 312 4.55 -7.79 9.09
CA ILE A 312 5.81 -7.13 9.48
C ILE A 312 6.65 -6.82 8.23
N VAL A 313 6.86 -7.80 7.37
CA VAL A 313 7.71 -7.68 6.17
C VAL A 313 7.12 -6.69 5.16
N VAL A 314 5.83 -6.84 4.83
CA VAL A 314 5.16 -5.97 3.85
C VAL A 314 5.13 -4.52 4.33
N ILE A 315 4.82 -4.28 5.59
CA ILE A 315 4.77 -2.91 6.13
C ILE A 315 6.17 -2.30 6.21
N ASN A 316 7.20 -3.07 6.64
CA ASN A 316 8.58 -2.58 6.61
C ASN A 316 9.01 -2.14 5.21
N PHE A 317 8.78 -2.97 4.21
CA PHE A 317 9.15 -2.63 2.84
C PHE A 317 8.29 -1.49 2.27
N ALA A 318 7.02 -1.39 2.66
CA ALA A 318 6.18 -0.27 2.27
C ALA A 318 6.74 1.06 2.82
N VAL A 319 7.15 1.09 4.08
CA VAL A 319 7.83 2.26 4.71
C VAL A 319 9.22 2.46 4.10
N GLY A 320 9.94 1.39 3.78
CA GLY A 320 11.22 1.46 3.07
C GLY A 320 11.13 2.21 1.74
N MET A 321 10.03 2.04 0.99
CA MET A 321 9.80 2.72 -0.29
C MET A 321 9.64 4.24 -0.19
N GLU A 322 9.44 4.78 0.98
CA GLU A 322 9.42 6.23 1.24
C GLU A 322 10.64 6.72 2.03
N THR A 323 11.54 5.80 2.40
CA THR A 323 12.71 6.11 3.22
C THR A 323 13.90 6.48 2.34
N PRO A 324 14.61 7.61 2.61
CA PRO A 324 15.86 7.93 1.93
C PRO A 324 16.91 6.81 2.11
N PRO A 325 17.85 6.60 1.14
CA PRO A 325 18.16 7.49 0.02
C PRO A 325 17.40 7.21 -1.28
N PHE A 326 16.87 5.97 -1.49
CA PHE A 326 16.32 5.56 -2.78
C PHE A 326 14.82 5.32 -2.80
N GLY A 327 14.11 5.48 -1.70
CA GLY A 327 12.68 5.15 -1.60
C GLY A 327 11.89 5.48 -2.88
N TYR A 328 11.34 4.46 -3.55
CA TYR A 328 10.72 4.61 -4.87
C TYR A 328 9.57 5.64 -4.89
N SER A 329 8.79 5.71 -3.81
CA SER A 329 7.73 6.71 -3.66
C SER A 329 8.28 8.14 -3.55
N LEU A 330 9.51 8.31 -3.03
CA LEU A 330 10.20 9.62 -3.01
C LEU A 330 10.50 10.14 -4.42
N PHE A 331 10.96 9.27 -5.32
CA PHE A 331 11.19 9.65 -6.72
C PHE A 331 9.90 10.06 -7.40
N VAL A 332 8.81 9.33 -7.18
CA VAL A 332 7.49 9.68 -7.70
C VAL A 332 7.04 11.04 -7.17
N GLY A 333 7.16 11.27 -5.86
CA GLY A 333 6.82 12.54 -5.23
C GLY A 333 7.69 13.70 -5.72
N SER A 334 8.99 13.46 -5.94
CA SER A 334 9.92 14.43 -6.51
C SER A 334 9.53 14.81 -7.95
N ALA A 335 9.22 13.81 -8.78
CA ALA A 335 8.80 14.03 -10.17
C ALA A 335 7.52 14.86 -10.27
N ILE A 336 6.53 14.62 -9.40
CA ILE A 336 5.25 15.34 -9.39
C ILE A 336 5.41 16.75 -8.82
N SER A 337 6.15 16.87 -7.71
CA SER A 337 6.25 18.14 -6.99
C SER A 337 7.34 19.05 -7.55
N GLY A 338 8.37 18.50 -8.24
CA GLY A 338 9.57 19.23 -8.63
C GLY A 338 10.43 19.71 -7.44
N LEU A 339 10.31 19.03 -6.28
CA LEU A 339 11.18 19.22 -5.12
C LEU A 339 12.28 18.15 -5.11
N SER A 340 13.41 18.49 -4.49
CA SER A 340 14.46 17.49 -4.24
C SER A 340 13.98 16.44 -3.23
N ILE A 341 14.54 15.23 -3.32
CA ILE A 341 14.29 14.15 -2.37
C ILE A 341 14.59 14.60 -0.94
N GLU A 342 15.69 15.36 -0.77
CA GLU A 342 16.10 15.89 0.53
C GLU A 342 15.05 16.83 1.14
N ASP A 343 14.46 17.73 0.34
CA ASP A 343 13.42 18.65 0.80
C ASP A 343 12.13 17.92 1.20
N ILE A 344 11.75 16.89 0.43
CA ILE A 344 10.60 16.05 0.75
C ILE A 344 10.86 15.31 2.05
N SER A 345 12.02 14.66 2.19
CA SER A 345 12.39 13.87 3.37
C SER A 345 12.39 14.69 4.66
N LYS A 346 12.85 15.95 4.60
CA LYS A 346 12.78 16.87 5.76
C LYS A 346 11.35 17.13 6.22
N GLY A 347 10.38 17.12 5.31
CA GLY A 347 8.96 17.31 5.64
C GLY A 347 8.25 16.04 6.11
N MET A 348 8.82 14.88 5.85
CA MET A 348 8.22 13.58 6.15
C MET A 348 8.34 13.19 7.64
N PHE A 349 9.30 13.75 8.37
CA PHE A 349 9.63 13.31 9.72
C PHE A 349 8.42 13.08 10.65
N PRO A 350 7.41 13.98 10.72
CA PRO A 350 6.25 13.76 11.61
C PRO A 350 5.38 12.57 11.17
N PHE A 351 5.32 12.27 9.88
CA PHE A 351 4.58 11.15 9.30
C PHE A 351 5.35 9.85 9.52
N PHE A 352 6.67 9.87 9.31
CA PHE A 352 7.55 8.74 9.56
C PHE A 352 7.50 8.23 11.01
N LEU A 353 7.24 9.09 11.98
CA LEU A 353 7.00 8.66 13.36
C LEU A 353 5.74 7.78 13.49
N VAL A 354 4.72 8.04 12.67
CA VAL A 354 3.51 7.19 12.62
C VAL A 354 3.87 5.82 12.04
N ASP A 355 4.71 5.79 10.99
CA ASP A 355 5.14 4.55 10.36
C ASP A 355 5.95 3.68 11.32
N VAL A 356 6.90 4.29 12.02
CA VAL A 356 7.69 3.59 13.06
C VAL A 356 6.79 3.06 14.17
N ALA A 357 5.83 3.86 14.65
CA ALA A 357 4.88 3.42 15.65
C ALA A 357 4.03 2.25 15.15
N MET A 358 3.63 2.28 13.87
CA MET A 358 2.89 1.20 13.23
C MET A 358 3.73 -0.07 13.09
N LEU A 359 4.99 0.04 12.67
CA LEU A 359 5.92 -1.09 12.60
C LEU A 359 6.10 -1.77 13.96
N LEU A 360 6.28 -0.98 15.02
CA LEU A 360 6.38 -1.51 16.37
C LEU A 360 5.07 -2.18 16.81
N LEU A 361 3.93 -1.59 16.50
CA LEU A 361 2.62 -2.18 16.81
C LEU A 361 2.47 -3.56 16.14
N VAL A 362 2.68 -3.65 14.84
CA VAL A 362 2.53 -4.89 14.06
C VAL A 362 3.52 -5.95 14.51
N THR A 363 4.74 -5.53 14.89
CA THR A 363 5.80 -6.43 15.33
C THR A 363 5.50 -7.04 16.70
N TYR A 364 5.05 -6.22 17.66
CA TYR A 364 4.93 -6.64 19.06
C TYR A 364 3.50 -6.96 19.51
N VAL A 365 2.50 -6.60 18.72
CA VAL A 365 1.08 -6.82 19.05
C VAL A 365 0.42 -7.71 17.98
N PRO A 366 0.51 -9.07 18.12
CA PRO A 366 -0.05 -10.02 17.15
C PRO A 366 -1.55 -9.80 16.89
N TRP A 367 -2.27 -9.31 17.90
CA TRP A 367 -3.68 -8.99 17.78
C TRP A 367 -3.97 -8.02 16.62
N ALA A 368 -3.13 -7.04 16.41
CA ALA A 368 -3.34 -6.03 15.35
C ALA A 368 -3.37 -6.62 13.93
N THR A 369 -2.73 -7.77 13.73
CA THR A 369 -2.62 -8.44 12.42
C THR A 369 -3.46 -9.72 12.33
N LEU A 370 -3.64 -10.45 13.43
CA LEU A 370 -4.25 -11.78 13.41
C LEU A 370 -5.73 -11.77 13.79
N TRP A 371 -6.19 -10.78 14.57
CA TRP A 371 -7.53 -10.79 15.13
C TRP A 371 -8.63 -10.82 14.06
N LEU A 372 -8.52 -9.94 13.05
CA LEU A 372 -9.53 -9.83 12.01
C LEU A 372 -9.62 -11.10 11.15
N GLY A 373 -8.46 -11.73 10.89
CA GLY A 373 -8.39 -13.00 10.18
C GLY A 373 -9.07 -14.14 10.93
N LYS A 374 -8.84 -14.20 12.24
CA LYS A 374 -9.51 -15.19 13.11
C LYS A 374 -11.00 -14.93 13.25
N LEU A 375 -11.45 -13.67 13.24
CA LEU A 375 -12.86 -13.32 13.38
C LEU A 375 -13.67 -13.66 12.13
N ILE A 376 -13.11 -13.43 10.93
CA ILE A 376 -13.84 -13.54 9.65
C ILE A 376 -13.67 -14.91 9.00
N LEU A 377 -12.47 -15.48 9.10
CA LEU A 377 -12.14 -16.73 8.39
C LEU A 377 -11.94 -17.94 9.32
N GLY A 378 -12.03 -17.76 10.62
CA GLY A 378 -11.84 -18.82 11.62
C GLY A 378 -10.40 -19.03 11.97
#